data_6eeb710ccdd532c1d1dddc90feadd2dd
#
_entry.id   6eeb710ccdd532c1d1dddc90feadd2dd
#
_cell.length_a   1.000
_cell.length_b   1.000
_cell.length_c   1.000
_cell.angle_alpha   90.00
_cell.angle_beta   90.00
_cell.angle_gamma   90.00
#
_symmetry.space_group_name_H-M   'P 1'
#
loop_
_entity.id
_entity.type
_entity.pdbx_description
1 polymer ?
#
loop_
_entity_poly.entity_id
_entity_poly.type
_entity_poly.pdbx_seq_one_letter_code
_entity_poly.pdbx_strand_id
1 'polypeptide(L)'
;MTPQFISVQTLSGYGGMSMVDPLAQEHILPPDVDDLSLGLAVKQALAHSRWVLGSSRPDMSDPPGVEFDADLYDLKKGKERYNAWTEALMQRFSLKTKRALFKDMHKCHLSAAQDVLKIEPQRHAKLEGWGRERDDGIEDVIIAANSSPEEIGAALRLAFARCE
;
A
#
# COMPACT_ATOMS: atom_id res chain seq x y z
N MET A 1 -7.26 5.53 -1.95
CA MET A 1 -8.17 6.62 -1.55
C MET A 1 -9.49 6.49 -2.30
N THR A 2 -10.58 6.69 -1.62
CA THR A 2 -11.93 6.77 -2.17
C THR A 2 -12.58 8.07 -1.72
N PRO A 3 -13.81 8.41 -2.21
CA PRO A 3 -14.56 9.54 -1.66
C PRO A 3 -14.94 9.41 -0.17
N GLN A 4 -14.89 8.21 0.42
CA GLN A 4 -15.28 7.97 1.80
C GLN A 4 -14.11 7.79 2.77
N PHE A 5 -12.94 7.34 2.27
CA PHE A 5 -11.80 7.04 3.14
C PHE A 5 -10.47 7.00 2.37
N ILE A 6 -9.38 7.09 3.13
CA ILE A 6 -8.03 6.72 2.72
C ILE A 6 -7.61 5.50 3.54
N SER A 7 -7.21 4.42 2.89
CA SER A 7 -6.59 3.25 3.53
C SER A 7 -5.09 3.29 3.29
N VAL A 8 -4.31 3.16 4.36
CA VAL A 8 -2.85 3.00 4.31
C VAL A 8 -2.52 1.63 4.89
N GLN A 9 -1.95 0.77 4.06
CA GLN A 9 -1.59 -0.60 4.39
C GLN A 9 -0.10 -0.81 4.28
N THR A 10 0.47 -1.58 5.20
CA THR A 10 1.86 -2.01 5.13
C THR A 10 2.01 -3.16 4.15
N LEU A 11 3.02 -3.08 3.29
CA LEU A 11 3.46 -4.19 2.45
C LEU A 11 4.75 -4.76 3.02
N SER A 12 4.83 -6.08 3.11
CA SER A 12 6.05 -6.81 3.51
C SER A 12 6.40 -7.84 2.45
N GLY A 13 7.68 -8.15 2.31
CA GLY A 13 8.17 -9.09 1.30
C GLY A 13 9.64 -8.89 0.97
N TYR A 14 10.12 -9.56 -0.08
CA TYR A 14 11.51 -9.50 -0.54
C TYR A 14 11.61 -9.64 -2.06
N GLY A 15 12.58 -8.95 -2.66
CA GLY A 15 12.94 -9.11 -4.08
C GLY A 15 11.85 -8.72 -5.07
N GLY A 16 11.04 -7.69 -4.76
CA GLY A 16 9.97 -7.20 -5.63
C GLY A 16 8.63 -7.95 -5.47
N MET A 17 8.56 -8.95 -4.61
CA MET A 17 7.33 -9.64 -4.24
C MET A 17 6.89 -9.17 -2.86
N SER A 18 5.91 -8.27 -2.80
CA SER A 18 5.35 -7.75 -1.55
C SER A 18 3.86 -8.02 -1.46
N MET A 19 3.42 -8.34 -0.24
CA MET A 19 2.03 -8.65 0.10
C MET A 19 1.59 -7.75 1.25
N VAL A 20 0.28 -7.49 1.35
CA VAL A 20 -0.28 -6.80 2.52
C VAL A 20 0.04 -7.60 3.77
N ASP A 21 0.73 -6.97 4.72
CA ASP A 21 1.16 -7.63 5.95
C ASP A 21 0.00 -7.70 6.95
N PRO A 22 -0.47 -8.91 7.30
CA PRO A 22 -1.57 -9.07 8.25
C PRO A 22 -1.19 -8.75 9.69
N LEU A 23 0.10 -8.64 10.01
CA LEU A 23 0.59 -8.31 11.34
C LEU A 23 0.70 -6.81 11.58
N ALA A 24 0.68 -6.01 10.51
CA ALA A 24 0.74 -4.57 10.60
C ALA A 24 -0.65 -3.94 10.70
N GLN A 25 -0.73 -2.83 11.43
CA GLN A 25 -1.97 -2.07 11.54
C GLN A 25 -2.32 -1.39 10.22
N GLU A 26 -3.55 -1.55 9.75
CA GLU A 26 -4.13 -0.72 8.70
C GLU A 26 -4.65 0.59 9.27
N HIS A 27 -4.40 1.70 8.58
CA HIS A 27 -4.95 3.01 8.94
C HIS A 27 -6.09 3.36 7.97
N ILE A 28 -7.31 3.47 8.51
CA ILE A 28 -8.48 3.95 7.76
C ILE A 28 -8.79 5.37 8.23
N LEU A 29 -8.50 6.33 7.37
CA LEU A 29 -8.59 7.76 7.62
C LEU A 29 -9.73 8.39 6.82
N PRO A 30 -10.34 9.51 7.28
CA PRO A 30 -11.29 10.26 6.47
C PRO A 30 -10.58 10.87 5.24
N PRO A 31 -11.30 11.12 4.13
CA PRO A 31 -10.70 11.61 2.90
C PRO A 31 -10.10 13.02 3.03
N ASP A 32 -10.62 13.81 3.94
CA ASP A 32 -10.23 15.18 4.27
C ASP A 32 -9.26 15.29 5.46
N VAL A 33 -8.69 14.15 5.91
CA VAL A 33 -7.65 14.14 6.95
C VAL A 33 -6.53 15.11 6.60
N ASP A 34 -5.97 15.82 7.60
CA ASP A 34 -4.85 16.73 7.37
C ASP A 34 -3.56 15.99 6.92
N ASP A 35 -2.64 16.74 6.32
CA ASP A 35 -1.41 16.17 5.77
C ASP A 35 -0.50 15.60 6.85
N LEU A 36 -0.45 16.20 8.04
CA LEU A 36 0.30 15.69 9.18
C LEU A 36 -0.17 14.28 9.56
N SER A 37 -1.46 14.10 9.78
CA SER A 37 -2.06 12.82 10.17
C SER A 37 -1.90 11.76 9.08
N LEU A 38 -2.06 12.15 7.81
CA LEU A 38 -1.85 11.26 6.66
C LEU A 38 -0.39 10.81 6.57
N GLY A 39 0.56 11.73 6.70
CA GLY A 39 1.99 11.42 6.65
C GLY A 39 2.44 10.57 7.84
N LEU A 40 1.89 10.78 9.04
CA LEU A 40 2.16 9.93 10.21
C LEU A 40 1.71 8.47 9.96
N ALA A 41 0.53 8.27 9.38
CA ALA A 41 0.06 6.94 9.00
C ALA A 41 0.99 6.26 7.98
N VAL A 42 1.47 7.01 6.97
CA VAL A 42 2.45 6.51 5.99
C VAL A 42 3.77 6.14 6.68
N LYS A 43 4.31 6.98 7.56
CA LYS A 43 5.55 6.69 8.29
C LYS A 43 5.42 5.44 9.16
N GLN A 44 4.29 5.27 9.84
CA GLN A 44 4.02 4.08 10.62
C GLN A 44 3.94 2.82 9.74
N ALA A 45 3.23 2.89 8.62
CA ALA A 45 3.13 1.77 7.69
C ALA A 45 4.50 1.36 7.13
N LEU A 46 5.33 2.32 6.73
CA LEU A 46 6.69 2.05 6.24
C LEU A 46 7.59 1.46 7.33
N ALA A 47 7.49 1.95 8.57
CA ALA A 47 8.28 1.45 9.70
C ALA A 47 7.93 -0.01 10.09
N HIS A 48 6.72 -0.47 9.78
CA HIS A 48 6.28 -1.86 10.03
C HIS A 48 6.50 -2.79 8.84
N SER A 49 7.05 -2.30 7.72
CA SER A 49 7.40 -3.15 6.58
C SER A 49 8.55 -4.07 6.95
N ARG A 50 8.38 -5.37 6.68
CA ARG A 50 9.34 -6.44 6.99
C ARG A 50 9.94 -7.03 5.72
N TRP A 51 11.19 -7.44 5.80
CA TRP A 51 11.80 -8.29 4.77
C TRP A 51 11.44 -9.74 5.04
N VAL A 52 10.63 -10.33 4.19
CA VAL A 52 10.04 -11.64 4.43
C VAL A 52 10.26 -12.57 3.24
N LEU A 53 10.65 -13.79 3.51
CA LEU A 53 10.65 -14.93 2.59
C LEU A 53 9.65 -15.98 3.06
N GLY A 54 9.06 -16.73 2.13
CA GLY A 54 8.15 -17.83 2.46
C GLY A 54 8.86 -19.03 3.13
N SER A 55 10.15 -19.22 2.80
CA SER A 55 11.01 -20.27 3.40
C SER A 55 12.47 -19.93 3.15
N SER A 56 13.37 -20.56 3.92
CA SER A 56 14.80 -20.55 3.65
C SER A 56 15.11 -21.15 2.28
N ARG A 57 16.15 -20.65 1.64
CA ARG A 57 16.60 -21.09 0.32
C ARG A 57 17.86 -21.95 0.47
N PRO A 58 17.76 -23.29 0.35
CA PRO A 58 18.86 -24.19 0.68
C PRO A 58 20.13 -23.96 -0.16
N ASP A 59 19.98 -23.43 -1.38
CA ASP A 59 21.08 -23.22 -2.33
C ASP A 59 21.65 -21.78 -2.31
N MET A 60 21.16 -20.92 -1.43
CA MET A 60 21.57 -19.51 -1.32
C MET A 60 21.63 -19.11 0.16
N SER A 61 22.60 -18.27 0.51
CA SER A 61 22.57 -17.63 1.83
C SER A 61 21.40 -16.67 1.91
N ASP A 62 20.61 -16.78 2.97
CA ASP A 62 19.52 -15.85 3.21
C ASP A 62 20.05 -14.46 3.53
N PRO A 63 19.39 -13.40 3.05
CA PRO A 63 19.81 -12.02 3.35
C PRO A 63 19.78 -11.75 4.85
N PRO A 64 20.71 -10.94 5.37
CA PRO A 64 20.69 -10.56 6.79
C PRO A 64 19.41 -9.78 7.12
N GLY A 65 18.77 -10.13 8.25
CA GLY A 65 17.56 -9.48 8.74
C GLY A 65 16.27 -9.92 8.03
N VAL A 66 16.31 -10.93 7.16
CA VAL A 66 15.10 -11.51 6.58
C VAL A 66 14.35 -12.39 7.59
N GLU A 67 13.04 -12.29 7.60
CA GLU A 67 12.14 -13.15 8.37
C GLU A 67 11.55 -14.24 7.48
N PHE A 68 11.05 -15.34 8.09
CA PHE A 68 10.36 -16.41 7.36
C PHE A 68 8.89 -16.44 7.77
N ASP A 69 7.99 -16.24 6.79
CA ASP A 69 6.55 -16.27 6.99
C ASP A 69 5.89 -16.88 5.75
N ALA A 70 5.68 -18.18 5.77
CA ALA A 70 5.01 -18.89 4.68
C ALA A 70 3.54 -18.43 4.51
N ASP A 71 2.89 -18.01 5.60
CA ASP A 71 1.49 -17.59 5.60
C ASP A 71 1.29 -16.27 4.87
N LEU A 72 2.31 -15.40 4.84
CA LEU A 72 2.27 -14.15 4.07
C LEU A 72 2.07 -14.44 2.58
N TYR A 73 2.71 -15.48 2.05
CA TYR A 73 2.68 -15.88 0.64
C TYR A 73 1.65 -16.95 0.31
N ASP A 74 0.89 -17.45 1.29
CA ASP A 74 -0.19 -18.40 1.05
C ASP A 74 -1.33 -17.71 0.29
N LEU A 75 -1.54 -18.12 -0.98
CA LEU A 75 -2.54 -17.52 -1.84
C LEU A 75 -3.97 -17.71 -1.33
N LYS A 76 -4.26 -18.84 -0.67
CA LYS A 76 -5.58 -19.09 -0.10
C LYS A 76 -5.85 -18.16 1.07
N LYS A 77 -4.90 -18.09 2.03
CA LYS A 77 -4.98 -17.17 3.15
C LYS A 77 -5.00 -15.70 2.68
N GLY A 78 -4.21 -15.36 1.67
CA GLY A 78 -4.23 -14.03 1.05
C GLY A 78 -5.60 -13.65 0.49
N LYS A 79 -6.25 -14.58 -0.22
CA LYS A 79 -7.61 -14.39 -0.74
C LYS A 79 -8.65 -14.28 0.39
N GLU A 80 -8.54 -15.07 1.42
CA GLU A 80 -9.44 -15.01 2.59
C GLU A 80 -9.29 -13.64 3.30
N ARG A 81 -8.06 -13.18 3.56
CA ARG A 81 -7.79 -11.84 4.12
C ARG A 81 -8.36 -10.72 3.25
N TYR A 82 -8.15 -10.79 1.94
CA TYR A 82 -8.69 -9.80 1.00
C TYR A 82 -10.22 -9.75 1.01
N ASN A 83 -10.89 -10.89 1.03
CA ASN A 83 -12.35 -10.96 1.09
C ASN A 83 -12.86 -10.36 2.41
N ALA A 84 -12.28 -10.75 3.54
CA ALA A 84 -12.65 -10.23 4.86
C ALA A 84 -12.44 -8.70 4.94
N TRP A 85 -11.33 -8.19 4.41
CA TRP A 85 -11.05 -6.75 4.31
C TRP A 85 -12.11 -6.02 3.46
N THR A 86 -12.42 -6.57 2.29
CA THR A 86 -13.44 -6.00 1.40
C THR A 86 -14.81 -5.93 2.07
N GLU A 87 -15.23 -7.02 2.72
CA GLU A 87 -16.50 -7.10 3.44
C GLU A 87 -16.55 -6.11 4.61
N ALA A 88 -15.48 -6.01 5.39
CA ALA A 88 -15.37 -5.06 6.51
C ALA A 88 -15.51 -3.61 6.05
N LEU A 89 -14.84 -3.23 4.93
CA LEU A 89 -14.98 -1.88 4.35
C LEU A 89 -16.40 -1.63 3.83
N MET A 90 -16.98 -2.58 3.11
CA MET A 90 -18.35 -2.45 2.61
C MET A 90 -19.34 -2.26 3.76
N GLN A 91 -19.20 -3.01 4.85
CA GLN A 91 -20.03 -2.87 6.03
C GLN A 91 -19.81 -1.51 6.71
N ARG A 92 -18.54 -1.12 6.96
CA ARG A 92 -18.18 0.13 7.64
C ARG A 92 -18.74 1.36 6.94
N PHE A 93 -18.68 1.37 5.58
CA PHE A 93 -19.12 2.51 4.76
C PHE A 93 -20.50 2.32 4.12
N SER A 94 -21.27 1.30 4.55
CA SER A 94 -22.62 1.00 4.05
C SER A 94 -22.68 0.83 2.52
N LEU A 95 -21.64 0.27 1.92
CA LEU A 95 -21.54 0.03 0.49
C LEU A 95 -22.17 -1.34 0.14
N LYS A 96 -23.04 -1.36 -0.85
CA LYS A 96 -23.80 -2.58 -1.21
C LYS A 96 -23.06 -3.53 -2.16
N THR A 97 -22.03 -3.05 -2.85
CA THR A 97 -21.33 -3.83 -3.88
C THR A 97 -19.83 -3.48 -3.92
N LYS A 98 -19.03 -4.44 -4.36
CA LYS A 98 -17.60 -4.19 -4.66
C LYS A 98 -17.41 -3.06 -5.70
N ARG A 99 -18.33 -2.93 -6.66
CA ARG A 99 -18.29 -1.84 -7.64
C ARG A 99 -18.40 -0.47 -6.93
N ALA A 100 -19.29 -0.34 -5.93
CA ALA A 100 -19.39 0.90 -5.17
C ALA A 100 -18.13 1.20 -4.34
N LEU A 101 -17.43 0.16 -3.89
CA LEU A 101 -16.17 0.32 -3.14
C LEU A 101 -15.01 0.74 -4.06
N PHE A 102 -14.87 0.12 -5.23
CA PHE A 102 -13.65 0.21 -6.02
C PHE A 102 -13.70 1.17 -7.21
N LYS A 103 -14.89 1.49 -7.77
CA LYS A 103 -15.01 2.23 -9.04
C LYS A 103 -14.26 3.57 -9.10
N ASP A 104 -14.16 4.27 -7.96
CA ASP A 104 -13.52 5.59 -7.85
C ASP A 104 -12.30 5.52 -6.92
N MET A 105 -11.68 4.34 -6.78
CA MET A 105 -10.55 4.14 -5.88
C MET A 105 -9.23 4.48 -6.59
N HIS A 106 -8.56 5.49 -6.10
CA HIS A 106 -7.17 5.80 -6.45
C HIS A 106 -6.22 4.97 -5.58
N LYS A 107 -5.15 4.48 -6.16
CA LYS A 107 -4.13 3.69 -5.48
C LYS A 107 -2.73 4.23 -5.80
N CYS A 108 -1.90 4.34 -4.77
CA CYS A 108 -0.47 4.61 -4.92
C CYS A 108 0.32 3.46 -4.28
N HIS A 109 1.46 3.14 -4.88
CA HIS A 109 2.47 2.29 -4.25
C HIS A 109 3.58 3.20 -3.67
N LEU A 110 3.99 2.91 -2.42
CA LEU A 110 5.04 3.68 -1.74
C LEU A 110 6.22 2.77 -1.43
N SER A 111 7.42 3.26 -1.68
CA SER A 111 8.66 2.58 -1.33
C SER A 111 9.69 3.57 -0.82
N ALA A 112 10.42 3.20 0.23
CA ALA A 112 11.51 3.98 0.79
C ALA A 112 12.83 3.21 0.64
N ALA A 113 13.79 3.80 -0.05
CA ALA A 113 15.13 3.23 -0.27
C ALA A 113 16.15 4.33 -0.53
N GLN A 114 17.38 4.15 -0.06
CA GLN A 114 18.51 5.06 -0.36
C GLN A 114 18.16 6.55 -0.09
N ASP A 115 17.58 6.82 1.07
CA ASP A 115 17.16 8.16 1.51
C ASP A 115 16.07 8.83 0.64
N VAL A 116 15.40 8.06 -0.21
CA VAL A 116 14.31 8.51 -1.07
C VAL A 116 13.02 7.81 -0.70
N LEU A 117 11.93 8.56 -0.59
CA LEU A 117 10.56 8.07 -0.59
C LEU A 117 9.96 8.30 -1.97
N LYS A 118 9.66 7.20 -2.65
CA LYS A 118 9.00 7.18 -3.95
C LYS A 118 7.53 6.84 -3.78
N ILE A 119 6.65 7.63 -4.37
CA ILE A 119 5.21 7.43 -4.40
C ILE A 119 4.80 7.27 -5.86
N GLU A 120 4.32 6.10 -6.21
CA GLU A 120 3.96 5.70 -7.57
C GLU A 120 2.43 5.69 -7.73
N PRO A 121 1.84 6.73 -8.36
CA PRO A 121 0.42 6.72 -8.71
C PRO A 121 0.11 5.54 -9.64
N GLN A 122 -1.04 4.93 -9.51
CA GLN A 122 -1.44 3.78 -10.33
C GLN A 122 -2.61 4.14 -11.23
N ARG A 123 -2.67 3.48 -12.41
CA ARG A 123 -3.84 3.48 -13.28
C ARG A 123 -4.83 2.42 -12.81
N HIS A 124 -6.11 2.78 -12.74
CA HIS A 124 -7.19 1.85 -12.41
C HIS A 124 -7.61 1.08 -13.67
N ALA A 125 -6.92 -0.02 -13.97
CA ALA A 125 -7.09 -0.77 -15.21
C ALA A 125 -8.33 -1.69 -15.22
N LYS A 126 -8.75 -2.18 -14.04
CA LYS A 126 -9.90 -3.08 -13.85
C LYS A 126 -10.54 -2.78 -12.49
N LEU A 127 -11.80 -3.19 -12.29
CA LEU A 127 -12.54 -2.92 -11.06
C LEU A 127 -11.73 -3.17 -9.76
N GLU A 128 -10.99 -4.26 -9.70
CA GLU A 128 -10.16 -4.66 -8.55
C GLU A 128 -8.67 -4.74 -8.96
N GLY A 129 -8.23 -3.95 -9.96
CA GLY A 129 -6.87 -4.03 -10.50
C GLY A 129 -6.29 -2.67 -10.83
N TRP A 130 -5.14 -2.40 -10.23
CA TRP A 130 -4.32 -1.20 -10.48
C TRP A 130 -2.95 -1.62 -10.96
N GLY A 131 -2.33 -0.80 -11.77
CA GLY A 131 -0.99 -1.07 -12.28
C GLY A 131 -0.38 0.13 -12.98
N ARG A 132 0.85 -0.07 -13.45
CA ARG A 132 1.61 0.86 -14.27
C ARG A 132 1.99 0.15 -15.56
N GLU A 133 1.99 0.90 -16.65
CA GLU A 133 2.57 0.45 -17.91
C GLU A 133 3.87 1.22 -18.18
N ARG A 134 4.74 0.65 -19.01
CA ARG A 134 5.95 1.37 -19.42
C ARG A 134 5.50 2.59 -20.23
N ASP A 135 6.06 3.75 -19.90
CA ASP A 135 5.81 5.01 -20.62
C ASP A 135 4.33 5.47 -20.61
N ASP A 136 3.61 5.18 -19.52
CA ASP A 136 2.20 5.56 -19.33
C ASP A 136 1.98 7.06 -19.09
N GLY A 137 3.05 7.84 -19.00
CA GLY A 137 3.01 9.29 -18.80
C GLY A 137 2.68 9.73 -17.37
N ILE A 138 2.41 8.80 -16.46
CA ILE A 138 2.14 9.11 -15.06
C ILE A 138 3.47 9.36 -14.33
N GLU A 139 3.69 10.57 -13.83
CA GLU A 139 4.90 10.90 -13.10
C GLU A 139 4.83 10.46 -11.64
N ASP A 140 5.90 9.82 -11.17
CA ASP A 140 6.08 9.53 -9.75
C ASP A 140 6.28 10.82 -8.94
N VAL A 141 5.92 10.77 -7.66
CA VAL A 141 6.29 11.81 -6.70
C VAL A 141 7.48 11.30 -5.87
N ILE A 142 8.56 12.05 -5.90
CA ILE A 142 9.82 11.67 -5.24
C ILE A 142 10.18 12.76 -4.23
N ILE A 143 10.35 12.37 -2.97
CA ILE A 143 10.78 13.24 -1.87
C ILE A 143 11.87 12.56 -1.04
N ALA A 144 12.51 13.28 -0.13
CA ALA A 144 13.46 12.69 0.80
C ALA A 144 12.74 11.75 1.79
N ALA A 145 13.35 10.61 2.12
CA ALA A 145 12.77 9.65 3.07
C ALA A 145 12.64 10.23 4.49
N ASN A 146 13.45 11.24 4.83
CA ASN A 146 13.40 11.95 6.11
C ASN A 146 12.49 13.19 6.10
N SER A 147 11.70 13.40 5.03
CA SER A 147 10.71 14.48 4.97
C SER A 147 9.77 14.47 6.18
N SER A 148 9.28 15.64 6.56
CA SER A 148 8.30 15.76 7.63
C SER A 148 7.00 15.00 7.31
N PRO A 149 6.22 14.60 8.31
CA PRO A 149 4.92 13.98 8.05
C PRO A 149 4.01 14.83 7.16
N GLU A 150 4.00 16.14 7.35
CA GLU A 150 3.20 17.08 6.55
C GLU A 150 3.62 17.06 5.07
N GLU A 151 4.93 17.05 4.79
CA GLU A 151 5.46 16.96 3.42
C GLU A 151 5.09 15.61 2.77
N ILE A 152 5.14 14.51 3.54
CA ILE A 152 4.74 13.18 3.06
C ILE A 152 3.24 13.15 2.74
N GLY A 153 2.40 13.71 3.61
CA GLY A 153 0.95 13.79 3.38
C GLY A 153 0.61 14.59 2.12
N ALA A 154 1.21 15.78 1.97
CA ALA A 154 1.05 16.64 0.79
C ALA A 154 1.53 15.93 -0.50
N ALA A 155 2.69 15.25 -0.45
CA ALA A 155 3.22 14.47 -1.56
C ALA A 155 2.29 13.32 -1.97
N LEU A 156 1.70 12.62 -0.99
CA LEU A 156 0.72 11.56 -1.27
C LEU A 156 -0.57 12.10 -1.90
N ARG A 157 -1.05 13.28 -1.48
CA ARG A 157 -2.20 13.93 -2.15
C ARG A 157 -1.88 14.31 -3.59
N LEU A 158 -0.68 14.84 -3.84
CA LEU A 158 -0.22 15.11 -5.20
C LEU A 158 -0.20 13.84 -6.05
N ALA A 159 0.27 12.72 -5.48
CA ALA A 159 0.27 11.43 -6.16
C ALA A 159 -1.16 10.92 -6.44
N PHE A 160 -2.10 11.06 -5.50
CA PHE A 160 -3.50 10.71 -5.75
C PHE A 160 -4.12 11.52 -6.88
N ALA A 161 -3.77 12.80 -7.02
CA ALA A 161 -4.25 13.64 -8.12
C ALA A 161 -3.70 13.23 -9.50
N ARG A 162 -2.62 12.42 -9.54
CA ARG A 162 -2.03 11.85 -10.76
C ARG A 162 -2.51 10.44 -11.09
N CYS A 163 -3.32 9.81 -10.22
CA CYS A 163 -3.90 8.50 -10.51
C CYS A 163 -4.92 8.59 -11.65
N GLU A 164 -4.94 7.57 -12.52
CA GLU A 164 -5.86 7.46 -13.65
C GLU A 164 -6.82 6.26 -13.51
#